data_44789efe23715fee9569971a8e2a1f05
#
_entry.id   44789efe23715fee9569971a8e2a1f05
#
_cell.length_a   1.000
_cell.length_b   1.000
_cell.length_c   1.000
_cell.angle_alpha   90.00
_cell.angle_beta   90.00
_cell.angle_gamma   90.00
#
_symmetry.space_group_name_H-M   'P 1'
#
loop_
_entity.id
_entity.type
_entity.pdbx_description
1 polymer ?
#
loop_
_entity_poly.entity_id
_entity_poly.type
_entity_poly.pdbx_seq_one_letter_code
_entity_poly.pdbx_strand_id
1 'polypeptide(L)'
;NRFAANPPVFISTVNPEVRVKVTTNLLRDYGYFNGKVAYETVVDKKDSLKAGIIYTVDMKNPYFIDTVYYQRFTPQTLRIMERGRRMSYISPGEQFNVVDLDEERSRISTLLRNLGYFYFRPDYMTYQADTTLVPGGHISLRLIPVPGLPAAAQRPYYVGDASVYLFGKNGEAPNDSMMYKNLNIHYYNKLQVRPNMLYRWLNYQQFVRNAQMRASNRTRLYSQYRQ
;
A
#
# COMPACT_ATOMS: atom_id res chain seq x y z
N ASN A 1 24.14 32.08 -31.57
CA ASN A 1 23.18 31.34 -30.71
C ASN A 1 21.80 31.45 -31.32
N ARG A 2 21.40 30.49 -32.17
CA ARG A 2 19.99 30.31 -32.57
C ARG A 2 19.27 29.70 -31.38
N PHE A 3 18.45 30.49 -30.69
CA PHE A 3 17.43 29.94 -29.81
C PHE A 3 16.53 29.11 -30.69
N ALA A 4 16.56 27.78 -30.54
CA ALA A 4 15.61 26.89 -31.15
C ALA A 4 14.28 27.14 -30.43
N ALA A 5 13.40 27.95 -31.04
CA ALA A 5 12.04 28.10 -30.59
C ALA A 5 11.36 26.73 -30.69
N ASN A 6 10.65 26.30 -29.67
CA ASN A 6 9.86 25.10 -29.76
C ASN A 6 8.89 25.21 -30.95
N PRO A 7 8.70 24.13 -31.72
CA PRO A 7 7.78 24.17 -32.85
C PRO A 7 6.37 24.55 -32.38
N PRO A 8 5.59 25.28 -33.20
CA PRO A 8 4.25 25.68 -32.81
C PRO A 8 3.36 24.45 -32.59
N VAL A 9 2.58 24.47 -31.52
CA VAL A 9 1.63 23.42 -31.20
C VAL A 9 0.31 23.75 -31.90
N PHE A 10 -0.15 22.87 -32.79
CA PHE A 10 -1.44 23.05 -33.45
C PHE A 10 -2.60 22.74 -32.51
N ILE A 11 -3.66 23.54 -32.54
CA ILE A 11 -4.83 23.37 -31.66
C ILE A 11 -5.50 22.00 -31.86
N SER A 12 -5.43 21.46 -33.08
CA SER A 12 -5.91 20.10 -33.39
C SER A 12 -5.17 18.98 -32.64
N THR A 13 -3.96 19.23 -32.16
CA THR A 13 -3.19 18.25 -31.39
C THR A 13 -3.42 18.37 -29.87
N VAL A 14 -4.06 19.44 -29.43
CA VAL A 14 -4.38 19.69 -28.03
C VAL A 14 -5.75 19.11 -27.70
N ASN A 15 -5.87 17.85 -27.39
CA ASN A 15 -7.14 17.21 -27.04
C ASN A 15 -7.79 17.83 -25.78
N PRO A 16 -8.56 18.93 -25.85
CA PRO A 16 -9.10 19.61 -24.67
C PRO A 16 -10.12 18.74 -23.93
N GLU A 17 -10.87 17.91 -24.65
CA GLU A 17 -11.84 16.97 -24.06
C GLU A 17 -11.15 15.96 -23.12
N VAL A 18 -10.01 15.43 -23.52
CA VAL A 18 -9.22 14.51 -22.67
C VAL A 18 -8.77 15.24 -21.41
N ARG A 19 -8.32 16.50 -21.51
CA ARG A 19 -7.91 17.31 -20.36
C ARG A 19 -9.09 17.60 -19.44
N VAL A 20 -10.27 17.91 -19.95
CA VAL A 20 -11.50 18.06 -19.17
C VAL A 20 -11.79 16.78 -18.40
N LYS A 21 -11.73 15.62 -19.07
CA LYS A 21 -11.98 14.33 -18.43
C LYS A 21 -10.96 14.03 -17.32
N VAL A 22 -9.68 14.24 -17.59
CA VAL A 22 -8.61 14.06 -16.59
C VAL A 22 -8.81 14.98 -15.39
N THR A 23 -9.10 16.27 -15.62
CA THR A 23 -9.34 17.24 -14.56
C THR A 23 -10.60 16.89 -13.76
N THR A 24 -11.67 16.43 -14.41
CA THR A 24 -12.88 15.97 -13.72
C THR A 24 -12.61 14.75 -12.83
N ASN A 25 -11.79 13.80 -13.29
CA ASN A 25 -11.39 12.67 -12.46
C ASN A 25 -10.54 13.14 -11.28
N LEU A 26 -9.59 14.05 -11.52
CA LEU A 26 -8.78 14.63 -10.45
C LEU A 26 -9.64 15.33 -9.39
N LEU A 27 -10.68 16.07 -9.79
CA LEU A 27 -11.62 16.68 -8.84
C LEU A 27 -12.30 15.61 -7.96
N ARG A 28 -12.73 14.49 -8.57
CA ARG A 28 -13.34 13.37 -7.84
C ARG A 28 -12.37 12.69 -6.88
N ASP A 29 -11.11 12.53 -7.29
CA ASP A 29 -10.06 11.94 -6.45
C ASP A 29 -9.81 12.75 -5.18
N TYR A 30 -10.07 14.07 -5.23
CA TYR A 30 -10.00 14.98 -4.08
C TYR A 30 -11.36 15.31 -3.43
N GLY A 31 -12.41 14.52 -3.74
CA GLY A 31 -13.70 14.65 -3.07
C GLY A 31 -14.65 15.68 -3.68
N TYR A 32 -14.29 16.34 -4.77
CA TYR A 32 -15.16 17.32 -5.46
C TYR A 32 -16.08 16.62 -6.46
N PHE A 33 -16.96 15.73 -5.96
CA PHE A 33 -17.81 14.87 -6.82
C PHE A 33 -18.80 15.64 -7.68
N ASN A 34 -19.20 16.85 -7.26
CA ASN A 34 -20.11 17.72 -7.99
C ASN A 34 -19.37 18.76 -8.84
N GLY A 35 -18.04 18.71 -8.87
CA GLY A 35 -17.21 19.61 -9.66
C GLY A 35 -17.46 19.45 -11.15
N LYS A 36 -17.40 20.59 -11.87
CA LYS A 36 -17.61 20.65 -13.31
C LYS A 36 -16.42 21.31 -13.98
N VAL A 37 -16.01 20.77 -15.10
CA VAL A 37 -14.94 21.31 -15.95
C VAL A 37 -15.51 21.54 -17.34
N ALA A 38 -15.28 22.72 -17.89
CA ALA A 38 -15.63 23.07 -19.25
C ALA A 38 -14.43 23.67 -19.96
N TYR A 39 -14.46 23.72 -21.27
CA TYR A 39 -13.48 24.44 -22.06
C TYR A 39 -14.14 25.23 -23.17
N GLU A 40 -13.49 26.29 -23.62
CA GLU A 40 -13.81 27.03 -24.81
C GLU A 40 -12.54 27.34 -25.62
N THR A 41 -12.69 27.38 -26.92
CA THR A 41 -11.60 27.78 -27.82
C THR A 41 -11.82 29.22 -28.26
N VAL A 42 -10.84 30.08 -27.99
CA VAL A 42 -10.90 31.52 -28.32
C VAL A 42 -9.84 31.83 -29.35
N VAL A 43 -10.29 32.33 -30.50
CA VAL A 43 -9.39 32.81 -31.56
C VAL A 43 -8.88 34.20 -31.20
N ASP A 44 -7.58 34.44 -31.39
CA ASP A 44 -6.97 35.75 -31.14
C ASP A 44 -7.57 36.81 -32.11
N LYS A 45 -7.99 37.94 -31.57
CA LYS A 45 -8.61 39.02 -32.33
C LYS A 45 -7.65 39.72 -33.30
N LYS A 46 -6.34 39.65 -33.04
CA LYS A 46 -5.30 40.30 -33.85
C LYS A 46 -4.66 39.33 -34.84
N ASP A 47 -4.67 38.05 -34.58
CA ASP A 47 -4.07 37.03 -35.43
C ASP A 47 -4.96 35.78 -35.48
N SER A 48 -5.76 35.67 -36.51
CA SER A 48 -6.69 34.55 -36.70
C SER A 48 -6.05 33.18 -36.83
N LEU A 49 -4.72 33.12 -36.98
CA LEU A 49 -3.96 31.87 -36.95
C LEU A 49 -3.59 31.41 -35.54
N LYS A 50 -3.86 32.25 -34.53
CA LYS A 50 -3.64 31.93 -33.12
C LYS A 50 -4.97 31.70 -32.42
N ALA A 51 -5.00 30.63 -31.64
CA ALA A 51 -6.15 30.33 -30.80
C ALA A 51 -5.64 29.87 -29.41
N GLY A 52 -6.39 30.25 -28.38
CA GLY A 52 -6.20 29.79 -27.00
C GLY A 52 -7.31 28.84 -26.57
N ILE A 53 -7.05 28.04 -25.57
CA ILE A 53 -8.07 27.22 -24.91
C ILE A 53 -8.18 27.72 -23.47
N ILE A 54 -9.39 28.09 -23.08
CA ILE A 54 -9.73 28.51 -21.71
C ILE A 54 -10.43 27.35 -21.04
N TYR A 55 -9.90 26.88 -19.92
CA TYR A 55 -10.55 25.87 -19.09
C TYR A 55 -11.20 26.56 -17.89
N THR A 56 -12.48 26.31 -17.69
CA THR A 56 -13.24 26.80 -16.54
C THR A 56 -13.50 25.63 -15.60
N VAL A 57 -13.11 25.78 -14.34
CA VAL A 57 -13.29 24.76 -13.31
C VAL A 57 -14.18 25.31 -12.21
N ASP A 58 -15.35 24.69 -12.03
CA ASP A 58 -16.26 24.97 -10.92
C ASP A 58 -16.16 23.80 -9.93
N MET A 59 -15.40 23.96 -8.85
CA MET A 59 -15.07 22.87 -7.94
C MET A 59 -16.24 22.44 -7.06
N LYS A 60 -17.17 23.33 -6.74
CA LYS A 60 -18.21 23.11 -5.72
C LYS A 60 -17.59 22.79 -4.34
N ASN A 61 -18.40 22.27 -3.41
CA ASN A 61 -17.92 21.89 -2.09
C ASN A 61 -17.35 20.47 -2.13
N PRO A 62 -16.23 20.22 -1.43
CA PRO A 62 -15.70 18.87 -1.30
C PRO A 62 -16.55 18.03 -0.35
N TYR A 63 -16.41 16.72 -0.45
CA TYR A 63 -16.99 15.77 0.50
C TYR A 63 -16.01 15.47 1.61
N PHE A 64 -16.53 15.28 2.83
CA PHE A 64 -15.77 14.94 4.02
C PHE A 64 -16.11 13.53 4.48
N ILE A 65 -15.14 12.83 5.03
CA ILE A 65 -15.33 11.50 5.59
C ILE A 65 -16.18 11.63 6.86
N ASP A 66 -17.31 10.91 6.91
CA ASP A 66 -18.16 10.83 8.09
C ASP A 66 -17.70 9.67 8.99
N THR A 67 -17.66 8.47 8.43
CA THR A 67 -17.29 7.25 9.14
C THR A 67 -16.44 6.34 8.29
N VAL A 68 -15.58 5.56 8.95
CA VAL A 68 -14.75 4.52 8.32
C VAL A 68 -14.98 3.20 9.02
N TYR A 69 -15.44 2.20 8.28
CA TYR A 69 -15.68 0.85 8.78
C TYR A 69 -14.75 -0.16 8.13
N TYR A 70 -14.19 -1.09 8.90
CA TYR A 70 -13.50 -2.27 8.41
C TYR A 70 -14.45 -3.47 8.48
N GLN A 71 -14.76 -4.10 7.36
CA GLN A 71 -15.80 -5.14 7.30
C GLN A 71 -15.36 -6.33 6.44
N ARG A 72 -15.99 -7.49 6.66
CA ARG A 72 -15.83 -8.73 5.87
C ARG A 72 -14.42 -9.35 5.89
N PHE A 73 -13.53 -8.91 6.77
CA PHE A 73 -12.28 -9.60 7.05
C PHE A 73 -12.46 -10.64 8.16
N THR A 74 -11.48 -11.52 8.34
CA THR A 74 -11.51 -12.46 9.46
C THR A 74 -11.54 -11.72 10.81
N PRO A 75 -12.13 -12.27 11.86
CA PRO A 75 -12.18 -11.62 13.19
C PRO A 75 -10.79 -11.25 13.72
N GLN A 76 -9.76 -12.04 13.38
CA GLN A 76 -8.39 -11.75 13.79
C GLN A 76 -7.81 -10.54 13.03
N THR A 77 -8.01 -10.49 11.72
CA THR A 77 -7.58 -9.36 10.89
C THR A 77 -8.27 -8.06 11.31
N LEU A 78 -9.59 -8.10 11.53
CA LEU A 78 -10.34 -6.94 12.02
C LEU A 78 -9.79 -6.40 13.34
N ARG A 79 -9.50 -7.27 14.31
CA ARG A 79 -8.89 -6.85 15.58
C ARG A 79 -7.54 -6.18 15.42
N ILE A 80 -6.74 -6.63 14.45
CA ILE A 80 -5.44 -6.02 14.15
C ILE A 80 -5.64 -4.63 13.54
N MET A 81 -6.52 -4.52 12.56
CA MET A 81 -6.82 -3.25 11.88
C MET A 81 -7.36 -2.21 12.87
N GLU A 82 -8.32 -2.60 13.72
CA GLU A 82 -8.90 -1.70 14.73
C GLU A 82 -7.87 -1.22 15.77
N ARG A 83 -6.96 -2.08 16.21
CA ARG A 83 -5.86 -1.66 17.08
C ARG A 83 -4.91 -0.65 16.45
N GLY A 84 -4.74 -0.76 15.13
CA GLY A 84 -3.90 0.15 14.35
C GLY A 84 -4.60 1.45 13.93
N ARG A 85 -5.88 1.64 14.25
CA ARG A 85 -6.71 2.77 13.78
C ARG A 85 -6.15 4.15 14.17
N ARG A 86 -5.48 4.27 15.31
CA ARG A 86 -4.85 5.53 15.74
C ARG A 86 -3.77 6.07 14.79
N MET A 87 -3.25 5.23 13.91
CA MET A 87 -2.24 5.58 12.92
C MET A 87 -2.84 5.61 11.50
N SER A 88 -4.16 5.73 11.39
CA SER A 88 -4.86 5.79 10.11
C SER A 88 -4.56 7.09 9.39
N TYR A 89 -4.43 7.04 8.07
CA TYR A 89 -4.34 8.20 7.18
C TYR A 89 -5.72 8.81 6.87
N ILE A 90 -6.80 8.13 7.28
CA ILE A 90 -8.17 8.56 7.05
C ILE A 90 -8.94 8.62 8.37
N SER A 91 -9.55 9.76 8.65
CA SER A 91 -10.30 10.01 9.88
C SER A 91 -11.62 10.73 9.62
N PRO A 92 -12.64 10.51 10.44
CA PRO A 92 -13.87 11.31 10.36
C PRO A 92 -13.57 12.81 10.45
N GLY A 93 -14.21 13.60 9.60
CA GLY A 93 -14.04 15.05 9.49
C GLY A 93 -12.95 15.48 8.51
N GLU A 94 -12.12 14.59 7.99
CA GLU A 94 -11.14 14.90 6.96
C GLU A 94 -11.77 14.91 5.57
N GLN A 95 -11.23 15.72 4.65
CA GLN A 95 -11.67 15.74 3.27
C GLN A 95 -11.38 14.41 2.60
N PHE A 96 -12.32 13.91 1.79
CA PHE A 96 -12.10 12.72 0.98
C PHE A 96 -10.93 12.92 0.01
N ASN A 97 -9.98 11.99 0.02
CA ASN A 97 -8.80 12.00 -0.84
C ASN A 97 -8.39 10.57 -1.17
N VAL A 98 -8.33 10.22 -2.45
CA VAL A 98 -7.97 8.87 -2.91
C VAL A 98 -6.53 8.51 -2.54
N VAL A 99 -5.61 9.51 -2.49
CA VAL A 99 -4.21 9.26 -2.08
C VAL A 99 -4.16 8.75 -0.65
N ASP A 100 -4.89 9.37 0.28
CA ASP A 100 -4.94 8.96 1.68
C ASP A 100 -5.59 7.57 1.83
N LEU A 101 -6.58 7.24 0.99
CA LEU A 101 -7.17 5.90 0.94
C LEU A 101 -6.14 4.85 0.51
N ASP A 102 -5.28 5.15 -0.45
CA ASP A 102 -4.23 4.26 -0.94
C ASP A 102 -3.10 4.10 0.08
N GLU A 103 -2.73 5.18 0.76
CA GLU A 103 -1.76 5.14 1.86
C GLU A 103 -2.30 4.31 3.03
N GLU A 104 -3.58 4.43 3.36
CA GLU A 104 -4.21 3.62 4.39
C GLU A 104 -4.20 2.12 4.03
N ARG A 105 -4.51 1.74 2.77
CA ARG A 105 -4.38 0.36 2.31
C ARG A 105 -2.95 -0.15 2.45
N SER A 106 -1.97 0.67 2.08
CA SER A 106 -0.55 0.36 2.18
C SER A 106 -0.11 0.20 3.63
N ARG A 107 -0.55 1.09 4.53
CA ARG A 107 -0.31 1.03 5.97
C ARG A 107 -0.87 -0.26 6.59
N ILE A 108 -2.14 -0.57 6.29
CA ILE A 108 -2.80 -1.79 6.80
C ILE A 108 -2.08 -3.04 6.28
N SER A 109 -1.71 -3.07 5.01
CA SER A 109 -0.94 -4.19 4.44
C SER A 109 0.39 -4.37 5.17
N THR A 110 1.13 -3.29 5.41
CA THR A 110 2.37 -3.31 6.16
C THR A 110 2.17 -3.78 7.61
N LEU A 111 1.12 -3.28 8.28
CA LEU A 111 0.75 -3.71 9.63
C LEU A 111 0.49 -5.22 9.68
N LEU A 112 -0.30 -5.75 8.75
CA LEU A 112 -0.62 -7.17 8.67
C LEU A 112 0.61 -8.01 8.34
N ARG A 113 1.44 -7.60 7.36
CA ARG A 113 2.68 -8.29 7.00
C ARG A 113 3.65 -8.34 8.18
N ASN A 114 3.79 -7.27 8.93
CA ASN A 114 4.58 -7.24 10.16
C ASN A 114 4.04 -8.17 11.25
N LEU A 115 2.77 -8.58 11.14
CA LEU A 115 2.12 -9.55 12.02
C LEU A 115 2.05 -10.97 11.42
N GLY A 116 2.81 -11.23 10.37
CA GLY A 116 2.98 -12.55 9.78
C GLY A 116 2.08 -12.83 8.58
N TYR A 117 1.18 -11.96 8.20
CA TYR A 117 0.35 -12.12 6.99
C TYR A 117 1.19 -11.83 5.74
N PHE A 118 2.17 -12.66 5.48
CA PHE A 118 3.24 -12.43 4.51
C PHE A 118 2.74 -12.14 3.10
N TYR A 119 1.70 -12.83 2.66
CA TYR A 119 1.12 -12.67 1.32
C TYR A 119 0.08 -11.56 1.21
N PHE A 120 -0.19 -10.83 2.30
CA PHE A 120 -1.18 -9.75 2.27
C PHE A 120 -0.67 -8.54 1.48
N ARG A 121 -1.53 -7.98 0.60
CA ARG A 121 -1.21 -6.87 -0.31
C ARG A 121 -2.24 -5.74 -0.19
N PRO A 122 -1.89 -4.48 -0.50
CA PRO A 122 -2.84 -3.38 -0.56
C PRO A 122 -4.01 -3.65 -1.52
N ASP A 123 -3.72 -4.29 -2.67
CA ASP A 123 -4.70 -4.59 -3.72
C ASP A 123 -5.78 -5.61 -3.29
N TYR A 124 -5.59 -6.27 -2.15
CA TYR A 124 -6.58 -7.16 -1.58
C TYR A 124 -7.68 -6.45 -0.78
N MET A 125 -7.61 -5.12 -0.74
CA MET A 125 -8.58 -4.26 -0.08
C MET A 125 -9.17 -3.26 -1.07
N THR A 126 -10.46 -2.98 -0.93
CA THR A 126 -11.16 -1.94 -1.69
C THR A 126 -12.09 -1.16 -0.79
N TYR A 127 -12.41 0.07 -1.18
CA TYR A 127 -13.38 0.89 -0.49
C TYR A 127 -14.74 0.83 -1.18
N GLN A 128 -15.78 0.73 -0.39
CA GLN A 128 -17.14 1.06 -0.77
C GLN A 128 -17.48 2.39 -0.12
N ALA A 129 -17.84 3.35 -0.94
CA ALA A 129 -18.21 4.69 -0.54
C ALA A 129 -19.73 4.86 -0.65
N ASP A 130 -20.34 5.43 0.37
CA ASP A 130 -21.77 5.68 0.43
C ASP A 130 -22.03 7.14 0.80
N THR A 131 -22.62 7.88 -0.14
CA THR A 131 -22.98 9.29 0.01
C THR A 131 -24.44 9.50 0.37
N THR A 132 -25.25 8.41 0.42
CA THR A 132 -26.68 8.47 0.64
C THR A 132 -27.06 8.39 2.13
N LEU A 133 -26.19 7.83 2.95
CA LEU A 133 -26.43 7.64 4.37
C LEU A 133 -26.33 8.93 5.18
N VAL A 134 -25.53 9.90 4.72
CA VAL A 134 -25.29 11.15 5.42
C VAL A 134 -25.48 12.32 4.47
N PRO A 135 -26.45 13.20 4.70
CA PRO A 135 -26.68 14.38 3.87
C PRO A 135 -25.57 15.43 4.08
N GLY A 136 -25.46 16.38 3.15
CA GLY A 136 -24.63 17.56 3.34
C GLY A 136 -23.15 17.43 2.96
N GLY A 137 -22.82 16.60 1.96
CA GLY A 137 -21.43 16.50 1.47
C GLY A 137 -20.54 15.65 2.35
N HIS A 138 -21.10 14.61 2.97
CA HIS A 138 -20.38 13.61 3.74
C HIS A 138 -20.40 12.26 3.07
N ILE A 139 -19.41 11.42 3.37
CA ILE A 139 -19.22 10.11 2.78
C ILE A 139 -18.87 9.09 3.87
N SER A 140 -19.61 7.99 3.91
CA SER A 140 -19.27 6.84 4.74
C SER A 140 -18.44 5.84 3.94
N LEU A 141 -17.29 5.44 4.47
CA LEU A 141 -16.35 4.52 3.84
C LEU A 141 -16.38 3.15 4.51
N ARG A 142 -16.44 2.11 3.70
CA ARG A 142 -16.30 0.71 4.15
C ARG A 142 -15.10 0.09 3.46
N LEU A 143 -14.05 -0.19 4.20
CA LEU A 143 -12.92 -0.98 3.70
C LEU A 143 -13.28 -2.46 3.79
N ILE A 144 -13.27 -3.12 2.66
CA ILE A 144 -13.64 -4.53 2.52
C ILE A 144 -12.58 -5.31 1.72
N PRO A 145 -12.47 -6.62 1.89
CA PRO A 145 -11.64 -7.44 1.02
C PRO A 145 -12.22 -7.49 -0.39
N VAL A 146 -11.33 -7.57 -1.40
CA VAL A 146 -11.75 -7.85 -2.77
C VAL A 146 -12.35 -9.25 -2.88
N PRO A 147 -13.30 -9.47 -3.81
CA PRO A 147 -13.79 -10.80 -4.12
C PRO A 147 -12.65 -11.74 -4.51
N GLY A 148 -12.64 -12.96 -4.00
CA GLY A 148 -11.59 -13.93 -4.31
C GLY A 148 -10.26 -13.70 -3.57
N LEU A 149 -10.25 -12.99 -2.45
CA LEU A 149 -9.05 -12.85 -1.61
C LEU A 149 -8.42 -14.23 -1.32
N PRO A 150 -7.15 -14.47 -1.70
CA PRO A 150 -6.49 -15.77 -1.52
C PRO A 150 -6.46 -16.22 -0.06
N ALA A 151 -6.76 -17.48 0.20
CA ALA A 151 -6.71 -18.06 1.55
C ALA A 151 -5.31 -17.91 2.20
N ALA A 152 -4.25 -17.97 1.40
CA ALA A 152 -2.88 -17.74 1.85
C ALA A 152 -2.67 -16.33 2.43
N ALA A 153 -3.36 -15.31 1.91
CA ALA A 153 -3.26 -13.95 2.43
C ALA A 153 -4.03 -13.75 3.76
N GLN A 154 -4.95 -14.65 4.08
CA GLN A 154 -5.83 -14.52 5.25
C GLN A 154 -5.28 -15.17 6.52
N ARG A 155 -4.11 -15.79 6.46
CA ARG A 155 -3.47 -16.46 7.60
C ARG A 155 -2.05 -15.95 7.83
N PRO A 156 -1.58 -15.90 9.09
CA PRO A 156 -0.21 -15.55 9.40
C PRO A 156 0.73 -16.71 9.11
N TYR A 157 1.94 -16.39 8.69
CA TYR A 157 3.07 -17.29 8.50
C TYR A 157 4.16 -16.94 9.47
N TYR A 158 4.90 -17.95 9.91
CA TYR A 158 6.01 -17.81 10.83
C TYR A 158 7.25 -18.42 10.19
N VAL A 159 8.41 -17.85 10.51
CA VAL A 159 9.68 -18.47 10.12
C VAL A 159 9.87 -19.69 11.02
N GLY A 160 9.99 -20.87 10.41
CA GLY A 160 10.38 -22.12 11.07
C GLY A 160 11.89 -22.17 11.29
N ASP A 161 12.45 -23.37 11.22
CA ASP A 161 13.89 -23.55 11.29
C ASP A 161 14.56 -22.99 10.03
N ALA A 162 15.66 -22.28 10.22
CA ALA A 162 16.46 -21.76 9.13
C ALA A 162 17.77 -22.57 9.04
N SER A 163 18.18 -22.89 7.83
CA SER A 163 19.44 -23.59 7.57
C SER A 163 20.33 -22.79 6.63
N VAL A 164 21.62 -22.75 6.94
CA VAL A 164 22.66 -22.13 6.12
C VAL A 164 23.63 -23.19 5.71
N TYR A 165 23.96 -23.27 4.44
CA TYR A 165 24.91 -24.20 3.88
C TYR A 165 26.16 -23.44 3.42
N LEU A 166 27.30 -23.71 4.05
CA LEU A 166 28.60 -23.14 3.74
C LEU A 166 29.45 -24.23 3.06
N PHE A 167 29.63 -24.06 1.77
CA PHE A 167 30.45 -24.97 0.96
C PHE A 167 31.94 -24.70 1.16
N GLY A 168 32.77 -25.71 0.94
CA GLY A 168 34.21 -25.57 0.94
C GLY A 168 34.72 -24.69 -0.21
N LYS A 169 35.99 -24.32 -0.19
CA LYS A 169 36.61 -23.40 -1.18
C LYS A 169 36.47 -23.84 -2.63
N ASN A 170 36.46 -25.14 -2.86
CA ASN A 170 36.35 -25.74 -4.20
C ASN A 170 34.93 -26.28 -4.46
N GLY A 171 33.94 -25.84 -3.67
CA GLY A 171 32.55 -26.28 -3.80
C GLY A 171 32.23 -27.61 -3.10
N GLU A 172 33.10 -28.09 -2.19
CA GLU A 172 32.82 -29.30 -1.41
C GLU A 172 31.57 -29.12 -0.55
N ALA A 173 30.73 -30.14 -0.54
CA ALA A 173 29.49 -30.14 0.21
C ALA A 173 29.75 -30.11 1.74
N PRO A 174 28.91 -29.47 2.52
CA PRO A 174 28.97 -29.48 3.98
C PRO A 174 28.96 -30.92 4.50
N ASN A 175 29.89 -31.24 5.41
CA ASN A 175 30.04 -32.56 6.03
C ASN A 175 29.87 -32.53 7.55
N ASP A 176 29.65 -31.35 8.11
CA ASP A 176 29.38 -31.13 9.53
C ASP A 176 28.31 -30.07 9.74
N SER A 177 27.71 -30.00 10.93
CA SER A 177 26.67 -29.05 11.24
C SER A 177 26.65 -28.66 12.71
N MET A 178 26.19 -27.46 13.00
CA MET A 178 25.92 -26.97 14.35
C MET A 178 24.63 -26.16 14.40
N MET A 179 24.01 -26.16 15.56
CA MET A 179 22.89 -25.26 15.83
C MET A 179 23.38 -24.03 16.62
N TYR A 180 23.07 -22.87 16.12
CA TYR A 180 23.27 -21.61 16.83
C TYR A 180 21.93 -20.88 16.97
N LYS A 181 21.38 -20.83 18.20
CA LYS A 181 20.03 -20.39 18.50
C LYS A 181 19.01 -21.27 17.72
N ASN A 182 18.32 -20.72 16.73
CA ASN A 182 17.40 -21.42 15.86
C ASN A 182 17.87 -21.43 14.38
N LEU A 183 19.18 -21.29 14.17
CA LEU A 183 19.83 -21.38 12.87
C LEU A 183 20.66 -22.66 12.80
N ASN A 184 20.33 -23.56 11.88
CA ASN A 184 21.15 -24.71 11.54
C ASN A 184 22.23 -24.27 10.57
N ILE A 185 23.50 -24.43 10.95
CA ILE A 185 24.66 -24.06 10.14
C ILE A 185 25.35 -25.37 9.71
N HIS A 186 25.28 -25.67 8.41
CA HIS A 186 25.99 -26.78 7.77
C HIS A 186 27.27 -26.23 7.17
N TYR A 187 28.43 -26.85 7.42
CA TYR A 187 29.73 -26.35 6.96
C TYR A 187 30.66 -27.51 6.57
N TYR A 188 31.68 -27.18 5.79
CA TYR A 188 32.71 -28.14 5.39
C TYR A 188 33.90 -28.10 6.33
N ASN A 189 34.25 -29.25 6.94
CA ASN A 189 35.34 -29.49 7.89
C ASN A 189 35.37 -28.59 9.10
N LYS A 190 35.57 -27.30 8.90
CA LYS A 190 35.67 -26.34 10.01
C LYS A 190 34.91 -25.07 9.69
N LEU A 191 34.08 -24.63 10.63
CA LEU A 191 33.35 -23.36 10.51
C LEU A 191 34.33 -22.17 10.56
N GLN A 192 34.46 -21.46 9.44
CA GLN A 192 35.38 -20.33 9.28
C GLN A 192 34.73 -18.98 9.63
N VAL A 193 33.43 -18.94 9.82
CA VAL A 193 32.64 -17.74 10.09
C VAL A 193 32.03 -17.83 11.48
N ARG A 194 32.06 -16.74 12.21
CA ARG A 194 31.41 -16.71 13.55
C ARG A 194 29.90 -16.88 13.42
N PRO A 195 29.25 -17.84 14.11
CA PRO A 195 27.81 -18.09 14.03
C PRO A 195 26.95 -16.85 14.26
N ASN A 196 27.35 -15.97 15.21
CA ASN A 196 26.65 -14.73 15.49
C ASN A 196 26.65 -13.76 14.29
N MET A 197 27.71 -13.78 13.46
CA MET A 197 27.81 -12.94 12.27
C MET A 197 26.82 -13.40 11.18
N LEU A 198 26.73 -14.71 10.94
CA LEU A 198 25.72 -15.29 10.04
C LEU A 198 24.30 -14.96 10.51
N TYR A 199 24.05 -15.13 11.81
CA TYR A 199 22.74 -14.83 12.40
C TYR A 199 22.32 -13.36 12.23
N ARG A 200 23.27 -12.43 12.32
CA ARG A 200 23.04 -10.98 12.11
C ARG A 200 22.89 -10.61 10.64
N TRP A 201 23.70 -11.16 9.75
CA TRP A 201 23.69 -10.86 8.32
C TRP A 201 22.42 -11.30 7.62
N LEU A 202 21.87 -12.43 8.03
CA LEU A 202 20.61 -12.94 7.48
C LEU A 202 19.38 -12.15 7.96
N ASN A 203 19.57 -11.06 8.72
CA ASN A 203 18.49 -10.30 9.36
C ASN A 203 17.51 -11.17 10.15
N TYR A 204 17.94 -12.39 10.48
CA TYR A 204 17.12 -13.41 11.14
C TYR A 204 16.65 -12.94 12.51
N GLN A 205 17.45 -12.09 13.19
CA GLN A 205 17.06 -11.46 14.46
C GLN A 205 15.79 -10.63 14.34
N GLN A 206 15.58 -9.96 13.21
CA GLN A 206 14.42 -9.10 13.04
C GLN A 206 13.13 -9.93 12.92
N PHE A 207 13.19 -11.06 12.23
CA PHE A 207 12.06 -11.99 12.11
C PHE A 207 11.76 -12.68 13.44
N VAL A 208 12.77 -13.21 14.12
CA VAL A 208 12.62 -13.88 15.40
C VAL A 208 12.19 -12.90 16.50
N ARG A 209 12.79 -11.70 16.55
CA ARG A 209 12.41 -10.66 17.51
C ARG A 209 10.97 -10.21 17.31
N ASN A 210 10.52 -10.05 16.09
CA ASN A 210 9.15 -9.74 15.77
C ASN A 210 8.20 -10.89 16.18
N ALA A 211 8.58 -12.14 15.95
CA ALA A 211 7.85 -13.32 16.40
C ALA A 211 7.84 -13.45 17.92
N GLN A 212 8.96 -13.22 18.60
CA GLN A 212 9.09 -13.31 20.06
C GLN A 212 8.41 -12.16 20.81
N MET A 213 8.48 -10.91 20.31
CA MET A 213 7.71 -9.80 20.89
C MET A 213 6.20 -10.04 20.81
N ARG A 214 5.76 -10.79 19.82
CA ARG A 214 4.36 -11.20 19.68
C ARG A 214 4.02 -12.39 20.57
N ALA A 215 4.95 -13.30 20.80
CA ALA A 215 4.80 -14.44 21.70
C ALA A 215 4.80 -14.01 23.15
N SER A 216 5.67 -13.06 23.56
CA SER A 216 5.70 -12.53 24.95
C SER A 216 4.43 -11.78 25.30
N ASN A 217 3.75 -11.21 24.31
CA ASN A 217 2.41 -10.62 24.49
C ASN A 217 1.28 -11.65 24.40
N ARG A 218 1.55 -12.91 23.97
CA ARG A 218 0.57 -14.01 23.84
C ARG A 218 1.25 -15.37 23.79
N THR A 219 1.59 -15.90 24.91
CA THR A 219 2.09 -17.28 25.09
C THR A 219 1.24 -18.35 24.38
N ARG A 220 -0.02 -18.07 24.08
CA ARG A 220 -0.94 -18.95 23.35
C ARG A 220 -0.73 -19.04 21.84
N LEU A 221 -0.11 -18.08 21.19
CA LEU A 221 0.06 -18.10 19.73
C LEU A 221 1.20 -19.02 19.28
N TYR A 222 2.25 -19.11 20.06
CA TYR A 222 3.41 -19.98 19.75
C TYR A 222 3.09 -21.46 19.78
N SER A 223 2.19 -21.89 20.68
CA SER A 223 1.78 -23.29 20.80
C SER A 223 0.87 -23.77 19.66
N GLN A 224 0.15 -22.86 19.00
CA GLN A 224 -0.75 -23.20 17.89
C GLN A 224 -0.06 -23.36 16.53
N TYR A 225 1.21 -22.97 16.39
CA TYR A 225 1.94 -22.96 15.13
C TYR A 225 3.14 -23.93 15.10
N ARG A 226 3.24 -24.79 16.12
CA ARG A 226 4.20 -25.89 16.18
C ARG A 226 3.63 -27.25 15.74
N GLN A 227 2.41 -27.26 15.20
CA GLN A 227 1.78 -28.46 14.64
C GLN A 227 1.68 -28.35 13.13
#